data_ac37fcbfc70f6d653ce62f6893f43295
#
_entry.id   ac37fcbfc70f6d653ce62f6893f43295
#
_cell.length_a   1.000
_cell.length_b   1.000
_cell.length_c   1.000
_cell.angle_alpha   90.00
_cell.angle_beta   90.00
_cell.angle_gamma   90.00
#
_symmetry.space_group_name_H-M   'P 1'
#
loop_
_entity.id
_entity.type
_entity.pdbx_description
1 polymer ?
#
loop_
_entity_poly.entity_id
_entity_poly.type
_entity_poly.pdbx_seq_one_letter_code
_entity_poly.pdbx_strand_id
1 'polypeptide(L)'
;MEPIIQMRDIHTRFGDTVIHDGVNLTVYPGEIYGILGESGAGKSVLVKEIIMLLRPTSGTIRVLGKDLARINYREQQELRRSWGVLFQFGALFTSLTVAENIALPLKEYTTVPKPLLEKIIREKLEMVGLHSRAASLYPSELSGGMIKRAALARALAMDPKLLFLDEPTSGLDPIGARAFDRLIVDLRDALDITVVMITHDLDSIFTIVDRMAVLADKHVVAEGTLQEVLASDHPFIQRFFKNEYITKRFMGKISQEN
;
A
#
# COMPACT_ATOMS: atom_id res chain seq x y z
N MET A 1 -4.09 -17.58 12.49
CA MET A 1 -2.90 -16.73 12.30
C MET A 1 -3.14 -15.41 13.02
N GLU A 2 -2.15 -14.84 13.70
CA GLU A 2 -2.32 -13.54 14.36
C GLU A 2 -2.25 -12.41 13.31
N PRO A 3 -3.18 -11.43 13.33
CA PRO A 3 -3.18 -10.35 12.36
C PRO A 3 -1.99 -9.41 12.53
N ILE A 4 -1.43 -8.93 11.42
CA ILE A 4 -0.35 -7.95 11.40
C ILE A 4 -0.88 -6.52 11.51
N ILE A 5 -2.10 -6.26 11.00
CA ILE A 5 -2.86 -5.02 11.21
C ILE A 5 -4.27 -5.40 11.65
N GLN A 6 -4.78 -4.73 12.67
CA GLN A 6 -6.16 -4.87 13.12
C GLN A 6 -6.73 -3.50 13.47
N MET A 7 -7.82 -3.13 12.84
CA MET A 7 -8.64 -1.96 13.16
C MET A 7 -9.97 -2.42 13.73
N ARG A 8 -10.40 -1.83 14.83
CA ARG A 8 -11.66 -2.16 15.51
C ARG A 8 -12.40 -0.90 15.87
N ASP A 9 -13.65 -0.82 15.40
CA ASP A 9 -14.63 0.23 15.72
C ASP A 9 -14.05 1.63 15.49
N ILE A 10 -13.42 1.84 14.32
CA ILE A 10 -12.76 3.09 13.99
C ILE A 10 -13.80 4.15 13.56
N HIS A 11 -13.80 5.22 14.30
CA HIS A 11 -14.55 6.44 13.97
C HIS A 11 -13.59 7.59 13.70
N THR A 12 -13.81 8.31 12.59
CA THR A 12 -12.97 9.44 12.20
C THR A 12 -13.81 10.59 11.71
N ARG A 13 -13.56 11.78 12.27
CA ARG A 13 -14.25 13.01 11.92
C ARG A 13 -13.25 14.14 11.69
N PHE A 14 -13.58 15.02 10.74
CA PHE A 14 -12.92 16.32 10.55
C PHE A 14 -13.97 17.43 10.72
N GLY A 15 -13.92 18.09 11.84
CA GLY A 15 -14.99 19.00 12.25
C GLY A 15 -16.31 18.23 12.34
N ASP A 16 -17.33 18.68 11.60
CA ASP A 16 -18.64 18.05 11.56
C ASP A 16 -18.75 16.90 10.53
N THR A 17 -17.73 16.74 9.69
CA THR A 17 -17.73 15.72 8.64
C THR A 17 -17.27 14.38 9.17
N VAL A 18 -18.14 13.37 9.15
CA VAL A 18 -17.81 11.97 9.48
C VAL A 18 -17.20 11.31 8.25
N ILE A 19 -16.00 10.78 8.41
CA ILE A 19 -15.27 10.03 7.38
C ILE A 19 -15.45 8.53 7.57
N HIS A 20 -15.23 8.04 8.79
CA HIS A 20 -15.41 6.63 9.16
C HIS A 20 -16.38 6.52 10.32
N ASP A 21 -17.21 5.49 10.30
CA ASP A 21 -18.24 5.22 11.30
C ASP A 21 -18.26 3.73 11.63
N GLY A 22 -17.44 3.30 12.61
CA GLY A 22 -17.35 1.90 13.05
C GLY A 22 -16.60 0.99 12.06
N VAL A 23 -15.53 1.47 11.43
CA VAL A 23 -14.73 0.68 10.49
C VAL A 23 -13.96 -0.42 11.21
N ASN A 24 -14.09 -1.65 10.70
CA ASN A 24 -13.32 -2.81 11.13
C ASN A 24 -12.61 -3.40 9.93
N LEU A 25 -11.32 -3.78 10.07
CA LEU A 25 -10.59 -4.55 9.07
C LEU A 25 -9.43 -5.33 9.70
N THR A 26 -9.00 -6.39 9.03
CA THR A 26 -7.95 -7.27 9.50
C THR A 26 -7.03 -7.69 8.36
N VAL A 27 -5.73 -7.42 8.51
CA VAL A 27 -4.69 -7.82 7.55
C VAL A 27 -3.82 -8.90 8.18
N TYR A 28 -3.54 -9.96 7.42
CA TYR A 28 -2.68 -11.06 7.87
C TYR A 28 -1.27 -10.96 7.28
N PRO A 29 -0.26 -11.56 7.92
CA PRO A 29 1.11 -11.57 7.40
C PRO A 29 1.21 -12.22 6.03
N GLY A 30 2.02 -11.63 5.13
CA GLY A 30 2.36 -12.17 3.81
C GLY A 30 1.28 -11.98 2.72
N GLU A 31 0.11 -11.39 3.03
CA GLU A 31 -0.91 -11.13 2.01
C GLU A 31 -0.71 -9.78 1.30
N ILE A 32 -1.23 -9.67 0.10
CA ILE A 32 -1.49 -8.41 -0.59
C ILE A 32 -2.95 -8.05 -0.32
N TYR A 33 -3.16 -7.08 0.56
CA TYR A 33 -4.48 -6.66 1.01
C TYR A 33 -4.92 -5.38 0.30
N GLY A 34 -6.07 -5.43 -0.37
CA GLY A 34 -6.66 -4.30 -1.09
C GLY A 34 -7.59 -3.45 -0.20
N ILE A 35 -7.49 -2.13 -0.28
CA ILE A 35 -8.50 -1.20 0.26
C ILE A 35 -9.16 -0.52 -0.92
N LEU A 36 -10.43 -0.89 -1.16
CA LEU A 36 -11.23 -0.42 -2.27
C LEU A 36 -12.36 0.49 -1.79
N GLY A 37 -12.98 1.21 -2.72
CA GLY A 37 -14.12 2.07 -2.41
C GLY A 37 -14.19 3.28 -3.32
N GLU A 38 -15.27 4.05 -3.22
CA GLU A 38 -15.48 5.26 -4.01
C GLU A 38 -14.42 6.33 -3.74
N SER A 39 -14.24 7.26 -4.68
CA SER A 39 -13.44 8.46 -4.43
C SER A 39 -14.03 9.24 -3.24
N GLY A 40 -13.18 9.62 -2.30
CA GLY A 40 -13.64 10.31 -1.09
C GLY A 40 -14.16 9.39 0.03
N ALA A 41 -14.22 8.07 -0.15
CA ALA A 41 -14.69 7.12 0.88
C ALA A 41 -13.77 7.03 2.13
N GLY A 42 -12.62 7.73 2.14
CA GLY A 42 -11.72 7.73 3.30
C GLY A 42 -10.57 6.71 3.25
N LYS A 43 -10.35 5.98 2.14
CA LYS A 43 -9.28 4.96 2.02
C LYS A 43 -7.89 5.46 2.45
N SER A 44 -7.47 6.61 1.91
CA SER A 44 -6.17 7.21 2.27
C SER A 44 -6.14 7.73 3.72
N VAL A 45 -7.31 8.03 4.31
CA VAL A 45 -7.41 8.38 5.73
C VAL A 45 -7.13 7.16 6.59
N LEU A 46 -7.71 5.98 6.28
CA LEU A 46 -7.41 4.72 6.97
C LEU A 46 -5.91 4.40 6.95
N VAL A 47 -5.28 4.48 5.77
CA VAL A 47 -3.84 4.23 5.66
C VAL A 47 -3.04 5.23 6.51
N LYS A 48 -3.40 6.53 6.48
CA LYS A 48 -2.73 7.56 7.30
C LYS A 48 -2.89 7.30 8.80
N GLU A 49 -4.00 6.71 9.23
CA GLU A 49 -4.20 6.31 10.63
C GLU A 49 -3.32 5.11 11.00
N ILE A 50 -3.24 4.09 10.15
CA ILE A 50 -2.37 2.93 10.37
C ILE A 50 -0.90 3.33 10.47
N ILE A 51 -0.43 4.24 9.61
CA ILE A 51 0.97 4.71 9.61
C ILE A 51 1.24 5.87 10.57
N MET A 52 0.30 6.19 11.46
CA MET A 52 0.40 7.23 12.50
C MET A 52 0.60 8.65 11.97
N LEU A 53 0.10 8.98 10.79
CA LEU A 53 0.01 10.35 10.27
C LEU A 53 -1.28 11.05 10.71
N LEU A 54 -2.31 10.30 11.04
CA LEU A 54 -3.57 10.77 11.62
C LEU A 54 -3.91 9.91 12.83
N ARG A 55 -4.77 10.45 13.70
CA ARG A 55 -5.39 9.68 14.80
C ARG A 55 -6.88 9.60 14.55
N PRO A 56 -7.50 8.41 14.69
CA PRO A 56 -8.96 8.29 14.67
C PRO A 56 -9.57 9.05 15.86
N THR A 57 -10.83 9.40 15.75
CA THR A 57 -11.59 10.02 16.85
C THR A 57 -11.81 9.02 17.99
N SER A 58 -12.10 7.76 17.64
CA SER A 58 -12.22 6.64 18.58
C SER A 58 -11.94 5.31 17.87
N GLY A 59 -11.89 4.23 18.63
CA GLY A 59 -11.57 2.89 18.17
C GLY A 59 -10.13 2.47 18.50
N THR A 60 -9.72 1.31 18.02
CA THR A 60 -8.41 0.73 18.32
C THR A 60 -7.71 0.30 17.04
N ILE A 61 -6.44 0.69 16.89
CA ILE A 61 -5.57 0.24 15.80
C ILE A 61 -4.39 -0.51 16.40
N ARG A 62 -4.21 -1.74 15.98
CA ARG A 62 -3.02 -2.53 16.29
C ARG A 62 -2.21 -2.80 15.03
N VAL A 63 -0.90 -2.60 15.12
CA VAL A 63 0.05 -2.87 14.03
C VAL A 63 1.24 -3.62 14.62
N LEU A 64 1.61 -4.75 14.02
CA LEU A 64 2.69 -5.61 14.51
C LEU A 64 2.53 -5.96 16.01
N GLY A 65 1.29 -6.25 16.44
CA GLY A 65 0.94 -6.57 17.82
C GLY A 65 0.86 -5.38 18.79
N LYS A 66 1.28 -4.17 18.38
CA LYS A 66 1.29 -2.97 19.23
C LYS A 66 0.01 -2.14 19.04
N ASP A 67 -0.61 -1.72 20.13
CA ASP A 67 -1.74 -0.79 20.15
C ASP A 67 -1.23 0.65 19.98
N LEU A 68 -1.56 1.29 18.84
CA LEU A 68 -1.02 2.60 18.48
C LEU A 68 -1.39 3.73 19.46
N ALA A 69 -2.48 3.58 20.23
CA ALA A 69 -2.88 4.54 21.24
C ALA A 69 -2.06 4.47 22.53
N ARG A 70 -1.35 3.34 22.75
CA ARG A 70 -0.66 3.04 24.03
C ARG A 70 0.86 3.02 23.93
N ILE A 71 1.41 3.09 22.71
CA ILE A 71 2.87 3.06 22.50
C ILE A 71 3.52 4.38 22.88
N ASN A 72 4.71 4.28 23.46
CA ASN A 72 5.54 5.46 23.75
C ASN A 72 6.31 5.93 22.51
N TYR A 73 7.03 7.07 22.62
CA TYR A 73 7.75 7.67 21.49
C TYR A 73 8.79 6.72 20.86
N ARG A 74 9.53 5.97 21.68
CA ARG A 74 10.54 5.01 21.20
C ARG A 74 9.90 3.90 20.37
N GLU A 75 8.81 3.34 20.86
CA GLU A 75 8.05 2.31 20.15
C GLU A 75 7.44 2.84 18.84
N GLN A 76 6.99 4.11 18.81
CA GLN A 76 6.54 4.76 17.58
C GLN A 76 7.67 4.83 16.54
N GLN A 77 8.89 5.21 16.95
CA GLN A 77 10.05 5.26 16.05
C GLN A 77 10.43 3.86 15.54
N GLU A 78 10.37 2.83 16.39
CA GLU A 78 10.60 1.45 15.99
C GLU A 78 9.57 0.97 14.97
N LEU A 79 8.28 1.26 15.19
CA LEU A 79 7.22 0.94 14.24
C LEU A 79 7.41 1.65 12.90
N ARG A 80 7.73 2.95 12.89
CA ARG A 80 7.95 3.72 11.67
C ARG A 80 9.06 3.16 10.77
N ARG A 81 10.04 2.46 11.35
CA ARG A 81 11.08 1.74 10.60
C ARG A 81 10.57 0.42 10.00
N SER A 82 9.46 -0.10 10.51
CA SER A 82 8.92 -1.40 10.11
C SER A 82 8.00 -1.34 8.90
N TRP A 83 7.73 -0.14 8.35
CA TRP A 83 6.95 0.01 7.14
C TRP A 83 7.54 0.99 6.14
N GLY A 84 7.24 0.74 4.88
CA GLY A 84 7.49 1.64 3.76
C GLY A 84 6.18 2.17 3.19
N VAL A 85 6.22 3.37 2.60
CA VAL A 85 5.04 4.00 1.99
C VAL A 85 5.37 4.51 0.60
N LEU A 86 4.59 4.09 -0.38
CA LEU A 86 4.56 4.67 -1.72
C LEU A 86 3.26 5.45 -1.88
N PHE A 87 3.35 6.77 -1.97
CA PHE A 87 2.23 7.65 -2.23
C PHE A 87 1.89 7.73 -3.73
N GLN A 88 0.66 8.10 -4.06
CA GLN A 88 0.09 8.11 -5.41
C GLN A 88 1.01 8.71 -6.49
N PHE A 89 1.69 9.82 -6.21
CA PHE A 89 2.62 10.48 -7.13
C PHE A 89 4.10 10.22 -6.81
N GLY A 90 4.39 9.14 -6.04
CA GLY A 90 5.73 8.79 -5.61
C GLY A 90 6.26 9.65 -4.46
N ALA A 91 5.87 10.92 -4.38
CA ALA A 91 6.30 11.89 -3.36
C ALA A 91 7.83 11.93 -3.15
N LEU A 92 8.59 11.84 -4.24
CA LEU A 92 10.04 12.04 -4.20
C LEU A 92 10.36 13.51 -3.95
N PHE A 93 11.41 13.78 -3.19
CA PHE A 93 11.96 15.11 -3.03
C PHE A 93 12.58 15.55 -4.34
N THR A 94 12.02 16.57 -4.98
CA THR A 94 12.40 17.01 -6.33
C THR A 94 13.79 17.64 -6.38
N SER A 95 14.29 18.14 -5.25
CA SER A 95 15.63 18.71 -5.09
C SER A 95 16.72 17.66 -4.79
N LEU A 96 16.34 16.40 -4.64
CA LEU A 96 17.24 15.29 -4.36
C LEU A 96 17.30 14.34 -5.55
N THR A 97 18.47 13.74 -5.79
CA THR A 97 18.61 12.65 -6.75
C THR A 97 17.86 11.40 -6.28
N VAL A 98 17.70 10.42 -7.16
CA VAL A 98 17.11 9.11 -6.81
C VAL A 98 17.90 8.46 -5.67
N ALA A 99 19.23 8.45 -5.74
CA ALA A 99 20.08 7.89 -4.68
C ALA A 99 19.85 8.58 -3.35
N GLU A 100 19.77 9.91 -3.34
CA GLU A 100 19.52 10.69 -2.13
C GLU A 100 18.12 10.46 -1.56
N ASN A 101 17.10 10.32 -2.42
CA ASN A 101 15.76 9.94 -2.02
C ASN A 101 15.74 8.57 -1.31
N ILE A 102 16.42 7.56 -1.88
CA ILE A 102 16.52 6.22 -1.28
C ILE A 102 17.32 6.26 0.02
N ALA A 103 18.38 7.08 0.09
CA ALA A 103 19.23 7.23 1.27
C ALA A 103 18.52 7.92 2.44
N LEU A 104 17.46 8.70 2.19
CA LEU A 104 16.86 9.58 3.19
C LEU A 104 16.37 8.84 4.45
N PRO A 105 15.58 7.76 4.35
CA PRO A 105 15.17 6.99 5.54
C PRO A 105 16.36 6.40 6.29
N LEU A 106 17.36 5.92 5.57
CA LEU A 106 18.57 5.34 6.19
C LEU A 106 19.35 6.39 6.98
N LYS A 107 19.53 7.60 6.44
CA LYS A 107 20.20 8.71 7.13
C LYS A 107 19.43 9.21 8.34
N GLU A 108 18.09 9.19 8.28
CA GLU A 108 17.23 9.64 9.38
C GLU A 108 17.25 8.67 10.56
N TYR A 109 17.22 7.37 10.27
CA TYR A 109 17.00 6.36 11.30
C TYR A 109 18.24 5.54 11.65
N THR A 110 19.35 5.70 10.94
CA THR A 110 20.57 4.89 11.13
C THR A 110 21.82 5.72 10.98
N THR A 111 22.96 5.13 11.40
CA THR A 111 24.31 5.70 11.22
C THR A 111 25.13 4.87 10.24
N VAL A 112 24.53 4.44 9.13
CA VAL A 112 25.18 3.60 8.13
C VAL A 112 26.39 4.33 7.49
N PRO A 113 27.60 3.72 7.46
CA PRO A 113 28.76 4.29 6.79
C PRO A 113 28.53 4.46 5.29
N LYS A 114 29.10 5.52 4.68
CA LYS A 114 28.90 5.88 3.28
C LYS A 114 29.09 4.71 2.29
N PRO A 115 30.16 3.87 2.38
CA PRO A 115 30.33 2.76 1.43
C PRO A 115 29.19 1.71 1.49
N LEU A 116 28.67 1.44 2.71
CA LEU A 116 27.55 0.54 2.90
C LEU A 116 26.26 1.16 2.40
N LEU A 117 26.05 2.46 2.62
CA LEU A 117 24.90 3.20 2.11
C LEU A 117 24.83 3.14 0.58
N GLU A 118 25.95 3.33 -0.11
CA GLU A 118 26.03 3.23 -1.58
C GLU A 118 25.70 1.82 -2.08
N LYS A 119 26.10 0.79 -1.33
CA LYS A 119 25.76 -0.60 -1.64
C LYS A 119 24.26 -0.85 -1.49
N ILE A 120 23.66 -0.44 -0.38
CA ILE A 120 22.22 -0.57 -0.12
C ILE A 120 21.43 0.14 -1.22
N ILE A 121 21.77 1.37 -1.58
CA ILE A 121 21.09 2.13 -2.65
C ILE A 121 21.10 1.34 -3.96
N ARG A 122 22.23 0.75 -4.33
CA ARG A 122 22.36 -0.05 -5.55
C ARG A 122 21.47 -1.29 -5.50
N GLU A 123 21.47 -2.01 -4.39
CA GLU A 123 20.59 -3.17 -4.18
C GLU A 123 19.12 -2.78 -4.30
N LYS A 124 18.70 -1.66 -3.70
CA LYS A 124 17.30 -1.21 -3.79
C LYS A 124 16.90 -0.79 -5.21
N LEU A 125 17.80 -0.19 -5.98
CA LEU A 125 17.57 0.10 -7.40
C LEU A 125 17.40 -1.19 -8.22
N GLU A 126 18.25 -2.18 -7.99
CA GLU A 126 18.19 -3.48 -8.67
C GLU A 126 16.89 -4.21 -8.33
N MET A 127 16.49 -4.24 -7.04
CA MET A 127 15.23 -4.85 -6.57
C MET A 127 13.99 -4.31 -7.31
N VAL A 128 13.97 -3.02 -7.62
CA VAL A 128 12.83 -2.42 -8.33
C VAL A 128 13.02 -2.36 -9.85
N GLY A 129 14.08 -2.98 -10.38
CA GLY A 129 14.38 -3.03 -11.80
C GLY A 129 14.76 -1.67 -12.41
N LEU A 130 15.41 -0.80 -11.62
CA LEU A 130 16.03 0.44 -12.11
C LEU A 130 17.51 0.24 -12.37
N HIS A 131 17.96 0.67 -13.54
CA HIS A 131 19.39 0.65 -13.87
C HIS A 131 20.17 1.59 -12.94
N SER A 132 21.39 1.22 -12.55
CA SER A 132 22.26 1.98 -11.63
C SER A 132 22.48 3.45 -12.04
N ARG A 133 22.47 3.77 -13.36
CA ARG A 133 22.55 5.14 -13.86
C ARG A 133 21.41 6.05 -13.38
N ALA A 134 20.26 5.47 -13.00
CA ALA A 134 19.16 6.26 -12.45
C ALA A 134 19.48 6.88 -11.08
N ALA A 135 20.49 6.38 -10.38
CA ALA A 135 20.90 6.87 -9.06
C ALA A 135 21.20 8.37 -9.04
N SER A 136 21.83 8.90 -10.10
CA SER A 136 22.24 10.30 -10.22
C SER A 136 21.18 11.22 -10.81
N LEU A 137 20.06 10.68 -11.31
CA LEU A 137 18.99 11.47 -11.93
C LEU A 137 18.11 12.12 -10.85
N TYR A 138 17.56 13.28 -11.19
CA TYR A 138 16.51 13.94 -10.41
C TYR A 138 15.11 13.44 -10.84
N PRO A 139 14.09 13.55 -10.00
CA PRO A 139 12.73 13.15 -10.34
C PRO A 139 12.20 13.74 -11.64
N SER A 140 12.58 14.96 -11.99
CA SER A 140 12.20 15.63 -13.25
C SER A 140 12.77 14.98 -14.52
N GLU A 141 13.80 14.13 -14.37
CA GLU A 141 14.45 13.44 -15.49
C GLU A 141 13.92 12.00 -15.68
N LEU A 142 12.96 11.58 -14.84
CA LEU A 142 12.41 10.24 -14.83
C LEU A 142 11.07 10.15 -15.57
N SER A 143 10.82 9.02 -16.22
CA SER A 143 9.46 8.67 -16.66
C SER A 143 8.55 8.37 -15.45
N GLY A 144 7.23 8.41 -15.66
CA GLY A 144 6.26 8.10 -14.60
C GLY A 144 6.50 6.72 -13.95
N GLY A 145 6.80 5.69 -14.75
CA GLY A 145 7.14 4.37 -14.25
C GLY A 145 8.45 4.34 -13.45
N MET A 146 9.47 5.11 -13.87
CA MET A 146 10.72 5.24 -13.11
C MET A 146 10.50 5.97 -11.79
N ILE A 147 9.65 7.01 -11.74
CA ILE A 147 9.28 7.70 -10.50
C ILE A 147 8.65 6.72 -9.50
N LYS A 148 7.69 5.88 -9.95
CA LYS A 148 7.04 4.87 -9.10
C LYS A 148 8.06 3.85 -8.57
N ARG A 149 8.95 3.35 -9.41
CA ARG A 149 10.02 2.41 -9.01
C ARG A 149 11.03 3.04 -8.05
N ALA A 150 11.44 4.28 -8.27
CA ALA A 150 12.33 5.01 -7.36
C ALA A 150 11.68 5.26 -5.99
N ALA A 151 10.39 5.61 -5.97
CA ALA A 151 9.62 5.76 -4.74
C ALA A 151 9.43 4.43 -4.01
N LEU A 152 9.25 3.33 -4.73
CA LEU A 152 9.22 1.98 -4.17
C LEU A 152 10.58 1.59 -3.58
N ALA A 153 11.71 1.87 -4.27
CA ALA A 153 13.04 1.65 -3.74
C ALA A 153 13.28 2.40 -2.42
N ARG A 154 12.82 3.66 -2.33
CA ARG A 154 12.85 4.43 -1.09
C ARG A 154 12.00 3.79 0.01
N ALA A 155 10.79 3.33 -0.32
CA ALA A 155 9.91 2.67 0.64
C ALA A 155 10.53 1.36 1.19
N LEU A 156 11.33 0.66 0.38
CA LEU A 156 12.04 -0.57 0.76
C LEU A 156 13.39 -0.33 1.44
N ALA A 157 13.87 0.91 1.57
CA ALA A 157 15.23 1.22 2.03
C ALA A 157 15.56 0.68 3.43
N MET A 158 14.55 0.56 4.31
CA MET A 158 14.70 0.10 5.69
C MET A 158 14.32 -1.39 5.89
N ASP A 159 14.20 -2.17 4.82
CA ASP A 159 13.73 -3.57 4.86
C ASP A 159 12.43 -3.73 5.68
N PRO A 160 11.36 -3.06 5.27
CA PRO A 160 10.12 -3.02 6.04
C PRO A 160 9.42 -4.38 6.07
N LYS A 161 8.63 -4.62 7.15
CA LYS A 161 7.69 -5.75 7.23
C LYS A 161 6.35 -5.47 6.56
N LEU A 162 6.00 -4.19 6.44
CA LEU A 162 4.76 -3.72 5.85
C LEU A 162 5.05 -2.73 4.72
N LEU A 163 4.38 -2.87 3.61
CA LEU A 163 4.47 -1.95 2.48
C LEU A 163 3.09 -1.38 2.16
N PHE A 164 2.95 -0.06 2.28
CA PHE A 164 1.72 0.64 1.94
C PHE A 164 1.87 1.29 0.56
N LEU A 165 0.91 1.02 -0.33
CA LEU A 165 0.91 1.50 -1.70
C LEU A 165 -0.39 2.28 -1.97
N ASP A 166 -0.29 3.56 -2.24
CA ASP A 166 -1.45 4.39 -2.60
C ASP A 166 -1.47 4.58 -4.11
N GLU A 167 -2.43 3.91 -4.80
CA GLU A 167 -2.63 3.93 -6.24
C GLU A 167 -1.31 3.65 -7.03
N PRO A 168 -0.66 2.50 -6.82
CA PRO A 168 0.69 2.26 -7.33
C PRO A 168 0.76 2.23 -8.87
N THR A 169 -0.28 1.76 -9.55
CA THR A 169 -0.34 1.64 -11.02
C THR A 169 -0.92 2.87 -11.70
N SER A 170 -1.43 3.85 -10.94
CA SER A 170 -2.05 5.05 -11.53
C SER A 170 -1.07 5.83 -12.42
N GLY A 171 -1.52 6.21 -13.63
CA GLY A 171 -0.72 6.96 -14.60
C GLY A 171 0.29 6.11 -15.37
N LEU A 172 0.31 4.79 -15.19
CA LEU A 172 1.07 3.86 -16.02
C LEU A 172 0.22 3.39 -17.20
N ASP A 173 0.89 3.06 -18.31
CA ASP A 173 0.25 2.32 -19.38
C ASP A 173 -0.07 0.87 -18.95
N PRO A 174 -0.98 0.15 -19.64
CA PRO A 174 -1.40 -1.19 -19.21
C PRO A 174 -0.27 -2.23 -19.10
N ILE A 175 0.80 -2.08 -19.89
CA ILE A 175 1.96 -3.00 -19.83
C ILE A 175 2.80 -2.65 -18.60
N GLY A 176 3.05 -1.37 -18.37
CA GLY A 176 3.76 -0.86 -17.21
C GLY A 176 3.04 -1.19 -15.89
N ALA A 177 1.71 -1.07 -15.85
CA ALA A 177 0.89 -1.42 -14.70
C ALA A 177 1.06 -2.91 -14.33
N ARG A 178 0.88 -3.82 -15.30
CA ARG A 178 1.08 -5.27 -15.08
C ARG A 178 2.51 -5.62 -14.66
N ALA A 179 3.51 -4.94 -15.23
CA ALA A 179 4.90 -5.15 -14.85
C ALA A 179 5.18 -4.65 -13.42
N PHE A 180 4.48 -3.61 -12.97
CA PHE A 180 4.58 -3.09 -11.61
C PHE A 180 3.87 -4.03 -10.62
N ASP A 181 2.68 -4.54 -10.96
CA ASP A 181 1.95 -5.52 -10.15
C ASP A 181 2.79 -6.78 -9.93
N ARG A 182 3.40 -7.31 -11.01
CA ARG A 182 4.29 -8.47 -10.90
C ARG A 182 5.49 -8.18 -9.99
N LEU A 183 6.09 -7.00 -10.10
CA LEU A 183 7.16 -6.58 -9.20
C LEU A 183 6.71 -6.58 -7.73
N ILE A 184 5.49 -6.16 -7.43
CA ILE A 184 4.96 -6.18 -6.06
C ILE A 184 4.82 -7.60 -5.54
N VAL A 185 4.32 -8.55 -6.37
CA VAL A 185 4.24 -9.97 -6.01
C VAL A 185 5.63 -10.54 -5.75
N ASP A 186 6.57 -10.32 -6.68
CA ASP A 186 7.94 -10.82 -6.57
C ASP A 186 8.63 -10.29 -5.28
N LEU A 187 8.43 -9.01 -4.96
CA LEU A 187 8.96 -8.40 -3.73
C LEU A 187 8.29 -8.95 -2.46
N ARG A 188 6.96 -9.14 -2.46
CA ARG A 188 6.24 -9.75 -1.34
C ARG A 188 6.81 -11.14 -1.03
N ASP A 189 6.98 -11.97 -2.06
CA ASP A 189 7.45 -13.34 -1.92
C ASP A 189 8.94 -13.42 -1.53
N ALA A 190 9.78 -12.59 -2.16
CA ALA A 190 11.22 -12.60 -1.91
C ALA A 190 11.62 -12.02 -0.54
N LEU A 191 10.85 -11.05 -0.02
CA LEU A 191 11.16 -10.34 1.22
C LEU A 191 10.26 -10.73 2.40
N ASP A 192 9.28 -11.63 2.19
CA ASP A 192 8.28 -12.04 3.20
C ASP A 192 7.57 -10.82 3.83
N ILE A 193 7.19 -9.85 3.00
CA ILE A 193 6.51 -8.63 3.43
C ILE A 193 5.01 -8.73 3.23
N THR A 194 4.27 -7.97 4.02
CA THR A 194 2.82 -7.79 3.82
C THR A 194 2.59 -6.48 3.08
N VAL A 195 1.70 -6.50 2.09
CA VAL A 195 1.38 -5.33 1.27
C VAL A 195 -0.05 -4.89 1.54
N VAL A 196 -0.24 -3.60 1.81
CA VAL A 196 -1.56 -2.96 1.86
C VAL A 196 -1.63 -1.95 0.74
N MET A 197 -2.55 -2.13 -0.20
CA MET A 197 -2.67 -1.25 -1.35
C MET A 197 -4.05 -0.63 -1.48
N ILE A 198 -4.09 0.68 -1.72
CA ILE A 198 -5.28 1.36 -2.19
C ILE A 198 -5.24 1.30 -3.72
N THR A 199 -6.28 0.77 -4.33
CA THR A 199 -6.41 0.76 -5.79
C THR A 199 -7.85 0.74 -6.24
N HIS A 200 -8.10 1.25 -7.43
CA HIS A 200 -9.34 1.08 -8.19
C HIS A 200 -9.09 0.35 -9.52
N ASP A 201 -7.86 -0.09 -9.75
CA ASP A 201 -7.48 -0.85 -10.94
C ASP A 201 -7.96 -2.30 -10.80
N LEU A 202 -8.92 -2.66 -11.64
CA LEU A 202 -9.51 -3.98 -11.63
C LEU A 202 -8.52 -5.07 -12.05
N ASP A 203 -7.60 -4.78 -12.98
CA ASP A 203 -6.57 -5.75 -13.37
C ASP A 203 -5.70 -6.12 -12.15
N SER A 204 -5.25 -5.14 -11.36
CA SER A 204 -4.50 -5.38 -10.12
C SER A 204 -5.33 -6.16 -9.10
N ILE A 205 -6.60 -5.78 -8.89
CA ILE A 205 -7.50 -6.45 -7.93
C ILE A 205 -7.68 -7.93 -8.28
N PHE A 206 -7.92 -8.25 -9.56
CA PHE A 206 -8.15 -9.63 -10.01
C PHE A 206 -6.88 -10.47 -10.14
N THR A 207 -5.69 -9.86 -10.13
CA THR A 207 -4.44 -10.59 -10.41
C THR A 207 -3.52 -10.74 -9.22
N ILE A 208 -3.46 -9.76 -8.32
CA ILE A 208 -2.47 -9.77 -7.25
C ILE A 208 -3.05 -9.58 -5.84
N VAL A 209 -4.31 -9.15 -5.69
CA VAL A 209 -4.91 -8.95 -4.36
C VAL A 209 -5.44 -10.27 -3.81
N ASP A 210 -4.96 -10.69 -2.65
CA ASP A 210 -5.38 -11.92 -1.98
C ASP A 210 -6.71 -11.73 -1.24
N ARG A 211 -6.81 -10.66 -0.45
CA ARG A 211 -8.02 -10.24 0.29
C ARG A 211 -8.18 -8.73 0.23
N MET A 212 -9.39 -8.26 0.44
CA MET A 212 -9.70 -6.84 0.36
C MET A 212 -10.79 -6.40 1.31
N ALA A 213 -10.78 -5.11 1.69
CA ALA A 213 -11.91 -4.41 2.29
C ALA A 213 -12.49 -3.42 1.27
N VAL A 214 -13.81 -3.41 1.17
CA VAL A 214 -14.56 -2.44 0.36
C VAL A 214 -15.17 -1.39 1.27
N LEU A 215 -14.71 -0.15 1.13
CA LEU A 215 -15.16 0.99 1.91
C LEU A 215 -16.24 1.76 1.14
N ALA A 216 -17.44 1.77 1.68
CA ALA A 216 -18.59 2.54 1.19
C ALA A 216 -19.44 3.02 2.37
N ASP A 217 -20.21 4.09 2.18
CA ASP A 217 -21.10 4.62 3.20
C ASP A 217 -20.45 4.83 4.57
N LYS A 218 -19.15 5.15 4.60
CA LYS A 218 -18.28 5.33 5.79
C LYS A 218 -17.93 4.06 6.56
N HIS A 219 -18.35 2.88 6.06
CA HIS A 219 -18.12 1.57 6.67
C HIS A 219 -17.32 0.65 5.74
N VAL A 220 -16.79 -0.44 6.29
CA VAL A 220 -16.38 -1.60 5.49
C VAL A 220 -17.65 -2.43 5.23
N VAL A 221 -18.10 -2.41 3.98
CA VAL A 221 -19.35 -3.08 3.55
C VAL A 221 -19.12 -4.51 3.09
N ALA A 222 -17.89 -4.89 2.80
CA ALA A 222 -17.46 -6.27 2.59
C ALA A 222 -15.96 -6.38 2.86
N GLU A 223 -15.53 -7.52 3.42
CA GLU A 223 -14.12 -7.86 3.64
C GLU A 223 -13.92 -9.36 3.38
N GLY A 224 -12.87 -9.71 2.65
CA GLY A 224 -12.54 -11.10 2.36
C GLY A 224 -11.81 -11.27 1.03
N THR A 225 -11.80 -12.49 0.53
CA THR A 225 -11.33 -12.83 -0.81
C THR A 225 -12.21 -12.20 -1.89
N LEU A 226 -11.75 -12.17 -3.12
CA LEU A 226 -12.55 -11.66 -4.25
C LEU A 226 -13.92 -12.37 -4.33
N GLN A 227 -13.96 -13.68 -4.13
CA GLN A 227 -15.21 -14.45 -4.19
C GLN A 227 -16.19 -14.03 -3.10
N GLU A 228 -15.71 -13.85 -1.86
CA GLU A 228 -16.53 -13.40 -0.73
C GLU A 228 -17.08 -11.98 -0.96
N VAL A 229 -16.25 -11.08 -1.49
CA VAL A 229 -16.66 -9.71 -1.81
C VAL A 229 -17.69 -9.70 -2.95
N LEU A 230 -17.51 -10.50 -3.99
CA LEU A 230 -18.47 -10.61 -5.11
C LEU A 230 -19.82 -11.21 -4.71
N ALA A 231 -19.88 -11.97 -3.61
CA ALA A 231 -21.13 -12.51 -3.06
C ALA A 231 -21.97 -11.46 -2.33
N SER A 232 -21.42 -10.28 -2.06
CA SER A 232 -22.15 -9.18 -1.40
C SER A 232 -23.17 -8.54 -2.34
N ASP A 233 -24.38 -8.29 -1.82
CA ASP A 233 -25.45 -7.58 -2.54
C ASP A 233 -25.35 -6.06 -2.43
N HIS A 234 -24.29 -5.53 -1.83
CA HIS A 234 -24.14 -4.10 -1.64
C HIS A 234 -24.11 -3.35 -2.98
N PRO A 235 -24.89 -2.25 -3.16
CA PRO A 235 -25.05 -1.57 -4.46
C PRO A 235 -23.74 -1.08 -5.07
N PHE A 236 -22.79 -0.63 -4.23
CA PHE A 236 -21.47 -0.21 -4.71
C PHE A 236 -20.71 -1.40 -5.32
N ILE A 237 -20.68 -2.55 -4.63
CA ILE A 237 -19.96 -3.76 -5.09
C ILE A 237 -20.55 -4.24 -6.41
N GLN A 238 -21.88 -4.28 -6.50
CA GLN A 238 -22.59 -4.68 -7.73
C GLN A 238 -22.22 -3.75 -8.91
N ARG A 239 -22.20 -2.43 -8.71
CA ARG A 239 -21.81 -1.46 -9.75
C ARG A 239 -20.33 -1.55 -10.11
N PHE A 240 -19.46 -1.74 -9.12
CA PHE A 240 -18.02 -1.74 -9.30
C PHE A 240 -17.53 -2.99 -10.01
N PHE A 241 -18.03 -4.17 -9.63
CA PHE A 241 -17.57 -5.46 -10.14
C PHE A 241 -18.45 -6.11 -11.21
N LYS A 242 -19.76 -5.81 -11.29
CA LYS A 242 -20.69 -6.45 -12.23
C LYS A 242 -21.01 -5.61 -13.47
N ASN A 243 -20.04 -4.84 -13.99
CA ASN A 243 -20.22 -4.25 -15.31
C ASN A 243 -19.90 -5.31 -16.40
N GLU A 244 -20.51 -5.15 -17.61
CA GLU A 244 -20.37 -6.11 -18.72
C GLU A 244 -18.90 -6.37 -19.14
N TYR A 245 -18.03 -5.39 -18.95
CA TYR A 245 -16.61 -5.50 -19.30
C TYR A 245 -15.88 -6.48 -18.37
N ILE A 246 -16.17 -6.41 -17.08
CA ILE A 246 -15.59 -7.29 -16.05
C ILE A 246 -16.09 -8.71 -16.23
N THR A 247 -17.41 -8.86 -16.43
CA THR A 247 -18.05 -10.13 -16.67
C THR A 247 -17.41 -10.87 -17.86
N LYS A 248 -17.16 -10.18 -18.98
CA LYS A 248 -16.53 -10.78 -20.16
C LYS A 248 -15.05 -11.11 -19.98
N ARG A 249 -14.31 -10.33 -19.20
CA ARG A 249 -12.86 -10.45 -19.09
C ARG A 249 -12.39 -11.40 -17.98
N PHE A 250 -13.12 -11.47 -16.88
CA PHE A 250 -12.68 -12.18 -15.68
C PHE A 250 -13.56 -13.35 -15.25
N MET A 251 -14.84 -13.44 -15.69
CA MET A 251 -15.69 -14.60 -15.35
C MET A 251 -15.16 -15.94 -15.86
N GLY A 252 -14.36 -15.95 -16.93
CA GLY A 252 -13.65 -17.16 -17.37
C GLY A 252 -12.62 -17.69 -16.36
N LYS A 253 -12.06 -16.84 -15.48
CA LYS A 253 -11.14 -17.23 -14.40
C LYS A 253 -11.89 -17.72 -13.16
N ILE A 254 -13.02 -17.10 -12.82
CA ILE A 254 -13.83 -17.44 -11.63
C ILE A 254 -14.47 -18.84 -11.77
N SER A 255 -14.73 -19.30 -13.02
CA SER A 255 -15.34 -20.61 -13.31
C SER A 255 -14.32 -21.77 -13.38
N GLN A 256 -13.01 -21.52 -13.32
CA GLN A 256 -11.97 -22.57 -13.42
C GLN A 256 -11.37 -22.98 -12.06
N GLU A 257 -11.73 -22.29 -10.96
CA GLU A 257 -11.27 -22.60 -9.60
C GLU A 257 -12.35 -23.29 -8.73
N ASN A 258 -13.42 -23.80 -9.34
CA ASN A 258 -14.45 -24.64 -8.68
C ASN A 258 -14.30 -26.13 -9.06
#